data_c5f523a9a8279cab4b22c97158979c0e
#
_entry.id   c5f523a9a8279cab4b22c97158979c0e
#
_cell.length_a   1.000
_cell.length_b   1.000
_cell.length_c   1.000
_cell.angle_alpha   90.00
_cell.angle_beta   90.00
_cell.angle_gamma   90.00
#
_symmetry.space_group_name_H-M   'P 1'
#
loop_
_entity.id
_entity.type
_entity.pdbx_description
1 polymer ?
#
loop_
_entity_poly.entity_id
_entity_poly.type
_entity_poly.pdbx_seq_one_letter_code
_entity_poly.pdbx_strand_id
1 'polypeptide(L)'
;MAIEFQELVRSGVYPDTDTAVREAVRVLWQERPGVRIDVAVHRYRSEGLSVAKAAAIAGVSFDRMKELLAERGVPLRLGPETLAEARTELDALLRMRA
;
A
#
# COMPACT_ATOMS: atom_id res chain seq x y z
N MET A 1 -8.33 28.07 7.52
CA MET A 1 -9.78 27.96 7.28
C MET A 1 -10.09 26.51 6.93
N ALA A 2 -11.00 25.89 7.68
CA ALA A 2 -11.38 24.49 7.43
C ALA A 2 -12.54 24.43 6.44
N ILE A 3 -12.43 23.56 5.45
CA ILE A 3 -13.49 23.31 4.47
C ILE A 3 -14.04 21.91 4.75
N GLU A 4 -15.37 21.80 4.85
CA GLU A 4 -16.02 20.52 5.06
C GLU A 4 -16.49 19.90 3.75
N PHE A 5 -16.65 18.57 3.69
CA PHE A 5 -17.13 17.89 2.50
C PHE A 5 -18.50 18.40 2.03
N GLN A 6 -19.36 18.79 2.98
CA GLN A 6 -20.68 19.33 2.64
C GLN A 6 -20.59 20.58 1.76
N GLU A 7 -19.56 21.40 1.94
CA GLU A 7 -19.37 22.59 1.11
C GLU A 7 -19.06 22.24 -0.33
N LEU A 8 -18.33 21.15 -0.56
CA LEU A 8 -18.05 20.68 -1.92
C LEU A 8 -19.32 20.25 -2.65
N VAL A 9 -20.27 19.66 -1.94
CA VAL A 9 -21.56 19.27 -2.51
C VAL A 9 -22.47 20.49 -2.69
N ARG A 10 -22.58 21.33 -1.67
CA ARG A 10 -23.43 22.54 -1.71
C ARG A 10 -23.00 23.52 -2.79
N SER A 11 -21.71 23.60 -3.09
CA SER A 11 -21.19 24.48 -4.14
C SER A 11 -21.44 23.95 -5.55
N GLY A 12 -21.92 22.71 -5.67
CA GLY A 12 -22.18 22.10 -6.98
C GLY A 12 -20.96 21.50 -7.65
N VAL A 13 -19.81 21.51 -6.99
CA VAL A 13 -18.58 20.92 -7.53
C VAL A 13 -18.72 19.40 -7.64
N TYR A 14 -19.37 18.77 -6.65
CA TYR A 14 -19.67 17.35 -6.65
C TYR A 14 -21.16 17.11 -6.43
N PRO A 15 -21.73 16.08 -7.07
CA PRO A 15 -23.18 15.82 -6.96
C PRO A 15 -23.58 15.28 -5.58
N ASP A 16 -22.66 14.58 -4.89
CA ASP A 16 -22.93 13.99 -3.58
C ASP A 16 -21.64 13.79 -2.80
N THR A 17 -21.78 13.47 -1.52
CA THR A 17 -20.66 13.27 -0.62
C THR A 17 -19.79 12.05 -1.03
N ASP A 18 -20.43 10.97 -1.46
CA ASP A 18 -19.69 9.76 -1.86
C ASP A 18 -18.74 10.05 -3.03
N THR A 19 -19.21 10.81 -4.02
CA THR A 19 -18.38 11.20 -5.16
C THR A 19 -17.19 12.06 -4.71
N ALA A 20 -17.44 13.03 -3.82
CA ALA A 20 -16.39 13.88 -3.28
C ALA A 20 -15.36 13.07 -2.50
N VAL A 21 -15.81 12.12 -1.68
CA VAL A 21 -14.92 11.26 -0.91
C VAL A 21 -14.08 10.38 -1.83
N ARG A 22 -14.68 9.77 -2.84
CA ARG A 22 -13.93 8.94 -3.81
C ARG A 22 -12.85 9.72 -4.52
N GLU A 23 -13.18 10.95 -4.93
CA GLU A 23 -12.20 11.83 -5.58
C GLU A 23 -11.07 12.19 -4.61
N ALA A 24 -11.39 12.51 -3.36
CA ALA A 24 -10.40 12.83 -2.35
C ALA A 24 -9.46 11.65 -2.11
N VAL A 25 -10.01 10.43 -1.99
CA VAL A 25 -9.21 9.21 -1.81
C VAL A 25 -8.31 9.00 -3.02
N ARG A 26 -8.83 9.18 -4.24
CA ARG A 26 -8.03 9.03 -5.46
C ARG A 26 -6.86 10.01 -5.49
N VAL A 27 -7.11 11.26 -5.14
CA VAL A 27 -6.08 12.30 -5.10
C VAL A 27 -5.03 11.99 -4.04
N LEU A 28 -5.44 11.62 -2.84
CA LEU A 28 -4.51 11.21 -1.78
C LEU A 28 -3.64 10.04 -2.22
N TRP A 29 -4.25 9.05 -2.87
CA TRP A 29 -3.55 7.86 -3.34
C TRP A 29 -2.50 8.19 -4.40
N GLN A 30 -2.79 9.15 -5.29
CA GLN A 30 -1.88 9.57 -6.35
C GLN A 30 -0.82 10.55 -5.87
N GLU A 31 -1.22 11.51 -5.04
CA GLU A 31 -0.38 12.65 -4.67
C GLU A 31 0.41 12.43 -3.36
N ARG A 32 0.01 11.46 -2.56
CA ARG A 32 0.61 11.21 -1.24
C ARG A 32 1.07 9.76 -1.11
N PRO A 33 2.24 9.42 -1.67
CA PRO A 33 2.78 8.05 -1.56
C PRO A 33 2.88 7.55 -0.12
N GLY A 34 3.16 8.45 0.83
CA GLY A 34 3.23 8.09 2.24
C GLY A 34 1.90 7.56 2.79
N VAL A 35 0.78 8.07 2.30
CA VAL A 35 -0.55 7.56 2.71
C VAL A 35 -0.73 6.13 2.23
N ARG A 36 -0.33 5.82 1.00
CA ARG A 36 -0.38 4.45 0.46
C ARG A 36 0.45 3.49 1.30
N ILE A 37 1.67 3.91 1.64
CA ILE A 37 2.58 3.12 2.46
C ILE A 37 1.97 2.87 3.83
N ASP A 38 1.43 3.89 4.47
CA ASP A 38 0.82 3.76 5.79
C ASP A 38 -0.38 2.81 5.78
N VAL A 39 -1.22 2.89 4.75
CA VAL A 39 -2.35 1.97 4.58
C VAL A 39 -1.86 0.53 4.37
N ALA A 40 -0.83 0.35 3.55
CA ALA A 40 -0.25 -0.98 3.29
C ALA A 40 0.31 -1.60 4.57
N VAL A 41 1.05 -0.82 5.36
CA VAL A 41 1.60 -1.29 6.63
C VAL A 41 0.48 -1.65 7.61
N HIS A 42 -0.54 -0.81 7.72
CA HIS A 42 -1.68 -1.07 8.58
C HIS A 42 -2.37 -2.39 8.21
N ARG A 43 -2.65 -2.60 6.94
CA ARG A 43 -3.32 -3.82 6.46
C ARG A 43 -2.44 -5.05 6.61
N TYR A 44 -1.15 -4.90 6.41
CA TYR A 44 -0.19 -5.98 6.66
C TYR A 44 -0.25 -6.43 8.13
N ARG A 45 -0.29 -5.49 9.05
CA ARG A 45 -0.33 -5.79 10.49
C ARG A 45 -1.67 -6.34 10.94
N SER A 46 -2.77 -5.78 10.45
CA SER A 46 -4.12 -6.09 10.95
C SER A 46 -4.83 -7.20 10.20
N GLU A 47 -4.57 -7.35 8.89
CA GLU A 47 -5.29 -8.31 8.05
C GLU A 47 -4.45 -9.52 7.63
N GLY A 48 -3.18 -9.55 8.00
CA GLY A 48 -2.33 -10.68 7.65
C GLY A 48 -2.01 -10.80 6.16
N LEU A 49 -1.98 -9.69 5.45
CA LEU A 49 -1.60 -9.69 4.04
C LEU A 49 -0.16 -10.14 3.85
N SER A 50 0.14 -10.71 2.68
CA SER A 50 1.51 -11.01 2.30
C SER A 50 2.30 -9.72 2.03
N VAL A 51 3.63 -9.81 2.06
CA VAL A 51 4.48 -8.68 1.69
C VAL A 51 4.22 -8.25 0.26
N ALA A 52 3.99 -9.20 -0.65
CA ALA A 52 3.71 -8.90 -2.06
C ALA A 52 2.42 -8.08 -2.21
N LYS A 53 1.37 -8.45 -1.49
CA LYS A 53 0.11 -7.70 -1.52
C LYS A 53 0.26 -6.32 -0.91
N ALA A 54 0.99 -6.21 0.19
CA ALA A 54 1.29 -4.92 0.81
C ALA A 54 2.09 -4.03 -0.15
N ALA A 55 3.09 -4.59 -0.84
CA ALA A 55 3.87 -3.86 -1.83
C ALA A 55 2.99 -3.33 -2.96
N ALA A 56 2.05 -4.14 -3.45
CA ALA A 56 1.11 -3.72 -4.48
C ALA A 56 0.24 -2.55 -4.02
N ILE A 57 -0.26 -2.59 -2.79
CA ILE A 57 -1.04 -1.49 -2.20
C ILE A 57 -0.18 -0.23 -2.09
N ALA A 58 1.04 -0.37 -1.58
CA ALA A 58 1.96 0.75 -1.41
C ALA A 58 2.49 1.31 -2.73
N GLY A 59 2.42 0.53 -3.82
CA GLY A 59 2.96 0.93 -5.11
C GLY A 59 4.48 0.89 -5.14
N VAL A 60 5.09 -0.02 -4.41
CA VAL A 60 6.55 -0.17 -4.34
C VAL A 60 6.93 -1.61 -4.67
N SER A 61 8.24 -1.84 -4.85
CA SER A 61 8.75 -3.19 -5.08
C SER A 61 8.64 -4.04 -3.80
N PHE A 62 8.70 -5.35 -3.98
CA PHE A 62 8.72 -6.30 -2.87
C PHE A 62 9.87 -6.00 -1.90
N ASP A 63 11.06 -5.79 -2.42
CA ASP A 63 12.23 -5.49 -1.59
C ASP A 63 12.08 -4.18 -0.83
N ARG A 64 11.56 -3.15 -1.49
CA ARG A 64 11.32 -1.87 -0.83
C ARG A 64 10.27 -2.00 0.28
N MET A 65 9.24 -2.81 0.05
CA MET A 65 8.23 -3.05 1.09
C MET A 65 8.84 -3.72 2.33
N LYS A 66 9.73 -4.68 2.13
CA LYS A 66 10.45 -5.31 3.25
C LYS A 66 11.25 -4.28 4.04
N GLU A 67 11.96 -3.38 3.35
CA GLU A 67 12.72 -2.31 4.00
C GLU A 67 11.81 -1.38 4.80
N LEU A 68 10.67 -1.00 4.22
CA LEU A 68 9.72 -0.13 4.89
C LEU A 68 9.15 -0.75 6.16
N LEU A 69 8.82 -2.04 6.10
CA LEU A 69 8.35 -2.77 7.28
C LEU A 69 9.42 -2.83 8.36
N ALA A 70 10.67 -3.11 7.96
CA ALA A 70 11.79 -3.15 8.91
C ALA A 70 12.02 -1.78 9.55
N GLU A 71 12.01 -0.70 8.77
CA GLU A 71 12.18 0.66 9.27
C GLU A 71 11.12 1.04 10.31
N ARG A 72 9.92 0.47 10.19
CA ARG A 72 8.81 0.73 11.11
C ARG A 72 8.71 -0.26 12.25
N GLY A 73 9.69 -1.15 12.38
CA GLY A 73 9.72 -2.14 13.44
C GLY A 73 8.65 -3.21 13.32
N VAL A 74 8.16 -3.46 12.10
CA VAL A 74 7.14 -4.48 11.85
C VAL A 74 7.83 -5.78 11.45
N PRO A 75 7.69 -6.86 12.24
CA PRO A 75 8.33 -8.12 11.88
C PRO A 75 7.71 -8.73 10.62
N LEU A 76 8.56 -9.29 9.78
CA LEU A 76 8.12 -9.98 8.57
C LEU A 76 7.53 -11.34 8.95
N ARG A 77 6.36 -11.63 8.36
CA ARG A 77 5.75 -12.95 8.48
C ARG A 77 6.07 -13.75 7.22
N LEU A 78 6.65 -14.92 7.42
CA LEU A 78 6.98 -15.83 6.32
C LEU A 78 5.81 -16.80 6.12
N GLY A 79 4.76 -16.35 5.44
CA GLY A 79 3.67 -17.20 5.02
C GLY A 79 4.02 -17.97 3.75
N PRO A 80 3.15 -18.91 3.32
CA PRO A 80 3.41 -19.70 2.12
C PRO A 80 3.69 -18.87 0.87
N GLU A 81 2.99 -17.76 0.66
CA GLU A 81 3.20 -16.88 -0.48
C GLU A 81 4.58 -16.23 -0.43
N THR A 82 4.99 -15.73 0.74
CA THR A 82 6.28 -15.09 0.93
C THR A 82 7.43 -16.10 0.73
N LEU A 83 7.24 -17.32 1.23
CA LEU A 83 8.23 -18.39 1.04
C LEU A 83 8.34 -18.78 -0.43
N ALA A 84 7.22 -18.85 -1.16
CA ALA A 84 7.22 -19.14 -2.58
C ALA A 84 7.95 -18.06 -3.38
N GLU A 85 7.72 -16.79 -3.05
CA GLU A 85 8.40 -15.66 -3.68
C GLU A 85 9.91 -15.68 -3.41
N ALA A 86 10.29 -15.93 -2.16
CA ALA A 86 11.69 -16.02 -1.76
C ALA A 86 12.38 -17.17 -2.50
N ARG A 87 11.70 -18.30 -2.63
CA ARG A 87 12.22 -19.44 -3.37
C ARG A 87 12.42 -19.11 -4.86
N THR A 88 11.46 -18.42 -5.46
CA THR A 88 11.56 -18.00 -6.86
C THR A 88 12.75 -17.08 -7.07
N GLU A 89 12.96 -16.12 -6.18
CA GLU A 89 14.12 -15.22 -6.25
C GLU A 89 15.43 -15.99 -6.12
N LEU A 90 15.50 -16.92 -5.15
CA LEU A 90 16.68 -17.74 -4.94
C LEU A 90 16.97 -18.59 -6.17
N ASP A 91 15.95 -19.22 -6.74
CA ASP A 91 16.10 -20.04 -7.95
C ASP A 91 16.63 -19.21 -9.12
N ALA A 92 16.11 -17.98 -9.28
CA ALA A 92 16.58 -17.07 -10.33
C ALA A 92 18.05 -16.71 -10.14
N LEU A 93 18.46 -16.41 -8.90
CA LEU A 93 19.86 -16.11 -8.57
C LEU A 93 20.77 -17.31 -8.83
N LEU A 94 20.33 -18.49 -8.45
CA LEU A 94 21.11 -19.73 -8.68
C LEU A 94 21.29 -20.02 -10.16
N ARG A 95 20.25 -19.76 -10.99
CA ARG A 95 20.36 -19.91 -12.45
C ARG A 95 21.37 -18.93 -13.05
N MET A 96 21.44 -17.73 -12.51
CA MET A 96 22.40 -16.72 -12.98
C MET A 96 23.83 -17.08 -12.66
N ARG A 97 24.06 -17.94 -11.70
CA ARG A 97 25.40 -18.39 -11.28
C ARG A 97 25.90 -19.59 -12.07
N ALA A 98 25.00 -20.31 -12.71
CA ALA A 98 25.33 -21.55 -13.45
C ALA A 98 25.99 -21.28 -14.79
#